data_19c2e1842f379b4913c5ff62cf88c915
#
_entry.id   19c2e1842f379b4913c5ff62cf88c915
#
_cell.length_a   1.000
_cell.length_b   1.000
_cell.length_c   1.000
_cell.angle_alpha   90.00
_cell.angle_beta   90.00
_cell.angle_gamma   90.00
#
_symmetry.space_group_name_H-M   'P 1'
#
loop_
_entity.id
_entity.type
_entity.pdbx_description
1 polymer ?
#
loop_
_entity_poly.entity_id
_entity_poly.type
_entity_poly.pdbx_seq_one_letter_code
_entity_poly.pdbx_strand_id
1 'polypeptide(L)'
;MSIPLLKLRMPRADDWHLHLRDGLGMASLLSSAPITMARAIVMPNLKPPVTTTADALAYRARIIAALPVGSDFEPLMTLYLTDVTTAEEISKAAAAGIVAVKLYPAGATTNSDAGVTDLSRPFAALARMAELGMPLLVHGEVTNKDVDIFEKEPIFLETVFLPLVAAHPTLKIVLEHITTKEAVKAVEMGGPNIAATITAHHMMYNRNGERDCEKWFH
;
A
#
# COMPACT_ATOMS: atom_id res chain seq x y z
N MET A 1 35.89 -29.63 -9.49
CA MET A 1 35.37 -28.73 -10.55
C MET A 1 34.77 -27.52 -9.86
N SER A 2 35.35 -26.33 -10.04
CA SER A 2 34.77 -25.08 -9.51
C SER A 2 33.64 -24.65 -10.42
N ILE A 3 32.44 -24.49 -9.86
CA ILE A 3 31.30 -23.91 -10.57
C ILE A 3 31.66 -22.45 -10.85
N PRO A 4 31.61 -21.97 -12.11
CA PRO A 4 31.93 -20.59 -12.42
C PRO A 4 30.88 -19.68 -11.72
N LEU A 5 31.36 -18.70 -10.97
CA LEU A 5 30.51 -17.67 -10.36
C LEU A 5 29.81 -16.86 -11.46
N LEU A 6 28.52 -17.07 -11.59
CA LEU A 6 27.69 -16.27 -12.49
C LEU A 6 27.52 -14.86 -11.90
N LYS A 7 28.06 -13.84 -12.58
CA LYS A 7 27.84 -12.44 -12.21
C LYS A 7 26.59 -11.94 -12.91
N LEU A 8 25.54 -11.65 -12.13
CA LEU A 8 24.33 -10.99 -12.61
C LEU A 8 24.43 -9.48 -12.31
N ARG A 9 24.23 -8.63 -13.33
CA ARG A 9 24.07 -7.18 -13.15
C ARG A 9 22.60 -6.83 -13.36
N MET A 10 21.99 -6.19 -12.35
CA MET A 10 20.62 -5.74 -12.40
C MET A 10 20.48 -4.38 -11.70
N PRO A 11 19.48 -3.55 -12.06
CA PRO A 11 19.14 -2.36 -11.26
C PRO A 11 18.80 -2.76 -9.83
N ARG A 12 19.01 -1.86 -8.87
CA ARG A 12 18.49 -2.06 -7.53
C ARG A 12 16.97 -2.15 -7.59
N ALA A 13 16.40 -3.05 -6.78
CA ALA A 13 14.96 -3.21 -6.67
C ALA A 13 14.30 -1.98 -6.04
N ASP A 14 13.02 -1.77 -6.34
CA ASP A 14 12.15 -0.86 -5.61
C ASP A 14 11.26 -1.68 -4.66
N ASP A 15 10.91 -1.12 -3.52
CA ASP A 15 9.91 -1.68 -2.60
C ASP A 15 8.57 -0.94 -2.79
N TRP A 16 7.56 -1.66 -3.23
CA TRP A 16 6.25 -1.06 -3.53
C TRP A 16 5.32 -1.00 -2.32
N HIS A 17 5.77 -1.44 -1.11
CA HIS A 17 4.93 -1.41 0.10
C HIS A 17 5.78 -1.42 1.37
N LEU A 18 6.27 -0.26 1.83
CA LEU A 18 7.17 -0.15 2.96
C LEU A 18 6.53 0.60 4.14
N HIS A 19 6.52 -0.05 5.32
CA HIS A 19 6.13 0.57 6.59
C HIS A 19 7.38 0.99 7.38
N LEU A 20 7.76 2.26 7.31
CA LEU A 20 8.90 2.79 8.08
C LEU A 20 8.52 3.15 9.52
N ARG A 21 7.21 3.36 9.78
CA ARG A 21 6.75 3.93 11.05
C ARG A 21 7.33 5.34 11.27
N ASP A 22 7.53 5.74 12.54
CA ASP A 22 8.09 7.04 12.89
C ASP A 22 8.96 6.90 14.17
N GLY A 23 9.68 7.97 14.53
CA GLY A 23 10.48 8.02 15.75
C GLY A 23 11.71 7.11 15.73
N LEU A 24 12.10 6.58 16.90
CA LEU A 24 13.35 5.84 17.09
C LEU A 24 13.44 4.54 16.27
N GLY A 25 12.30 3.89 16.00
CA GLY A 25 12.27 2.66 15.20
C GLY A 25 12.62 2.88 13.72
N MET A 26 12.35 4.06 13.19
CA MET A 26 12.60 4.39 11.78
C MET A 26 14.08 4.34 11.42
N ALA A 27 14.95 4.86 12.27
CA ALA A 27 16.41 4.85 12.01
C ALA A 27 16.96 3.43 11.89
N SER A 28 16.48 2.50 12.72
CA SER A 28 16.87 1.08 12.65
C SER A 28 16.43 0.43 11.34
N LEU A 29 15.20 0.70 10.89
CA LEU A 29 14.70 0.19 9.61
C LEU A 29 15.50 0.76 8.43
N LEU A 30 15.79 2.06 8.45
CA LEU A 30 16.48 2.74 7.37
C LEU A 30 17.95 2.32 7.25
N SER A 31 18.56 1.76 8.28
CA SER A 31 19.91 1.21 8.18
C SER A 31 20.01 0.03 7.20
N SER A 32 18.91 -0.69 6.97
CA SER A 32 18.85 -1.85 6.07
C SER A 32 18.17 -1.55 4.73
N ALA A 33 17.05 -0.80 4.72
CA ALA A 33 16.28 -0.53 3.51
C ALA A 33 17.07 0.17 2.39
N PRO A 34 17.88 1.21 2.64
CA PRO A 34 18.65 1.88 1.58
C PRO A 34 19.76 1.03 0.96
N ILE A 35 20.20 -0.03 1.62
CA ILE A 35 21.25 -0.91 1.11
C ILE A 35 20.70 -1.80 -0.02
N THR A 36 19.46 -2.25 0.09
CA THR A 36 18.87 -3.22 -0.83
C THR A 36 17.96 -2.57 -1.87
N MET A 37 17.25 -1.50 -1.50
CA MET A 37 16.24 -0.84 -2.37
C MET A 37 16.72 0.52 -2.85
N ALA A 38 16.36 0.88 -4.10
CA ALA A 38 16.61 2.22 -4.64
C ALA A 38 15.54 3.19 -4.15
N ARG A 39 14.27 2.76 -4.23
CA ARG A 39 13.10 3.55 -3.86
C ARG A 39 12.11 2.67 -3.10
N ALA A 40 11.24 3.30 -2.33
CA ALA A 40 10.10 2.59 -1.75
C ALA A 40 8.85 3.46 -1.67
N ILE A 41 7.68 2.85 -1.90
CA ILE A 41 6.39 3.47 -1.59
C ILE A 41 6.17 3.36 -0.08
N VAL A 42 6.16 4.51 0.59
CA VAL A 42 6.04 4.60 2.04
C VAL A 42 4.57 4.67 2.44
N MET A 43 4.14 3.71 3.24
CA MET A 43 2.77 3.63 3.71
C MET A 43 2.44 4.71 4.75
N PRO A 44 1.23 5.33 4.66
CA PRO A 44 0.89 6.54 5.40
C PRO A 44 0.22 6.28 6.75
N ASN A 45 0.07 5.01 7.19
CA ASN A 45 -0.68 4.64 8.40
C ASN A 45 0.13 4.80 9.70
N LEU A 46 0.52 6.04 9.97
CA LEU A 46 1.11 6.47 11.23
C LEU A 46 0.03 6.75 12.32
N LYS A 47 0.46 7.24 13.46
CA LYS A 47 -0.39 7.85 14.51
C LYS A 47 0.15 9.23 14.87
N PRO A 48 -0.52 10.33 14.42
CA PRO A 48 -1.68 10.35 13.51
C PRO A 48 -1.33 9.91 12.07
N PRO A 49 -2.33 9.50 11.26
CA PRO A 49 -2.10 9.12 9.87
C PRO A 49 -1.72 10.32 8.99
N VAL A 50 -1.01 10.05 7.90
CA VAL A 50 -0.56 11.07 6.93
C VAL A 50 -1.71 11.37 5.96
N THR A 51 -2.55 12.34 6.29
CA THR A 51 -3.79 12.63 5.55
C THR A 51 -3.70 13.83 4.63
N THR A 52 -2.67 14.68 4.79
CA THR A 52 -2.48 15.89 3.99
C THR A 52 -1.12 15.91 3.29
N THR A 53 -1.02 16.72 2.25
CA THR A 53 0.24 16.99 1.55
C THR A 53 1.33 17.51 2.51
N ALA A 54 0.94 18.39 3.44
CA ALA A 54 1.88 18.95 4.43
C ALA A 54 2.43 17.85 5.35
N ASP A 55 1.57 16.93 5.83
CA ASP A 55 1.99 15.79 6.66
C ASP A 55 2.94 14.86 5.89
N ALA A 56 2.64 14.59 4.61
CA ALA A 56 3.48 13.74 3.76
C ALA A 56 4.87 14.34 3.53
N LEU A 57 4.96 15.64 3.27
CA LEU A 57 6.23 16.34 3.12
C LEU A 57 7.00 16.40 4.44
N ALA A 58 6.33 16.65 5.56
CA ALA A 58 6.95 16.62 6.88
C ALA A 58 7.46 15.20 7.23
N TYR A 59 6.71 14.15 6.90
CA TYR A 59 7.15 12.78 7.08
C TYR A 59 8.35 12.44 6.18
N ARG A 60 8.31 12.84 4.91
CA ARG A 60 9.46 12.71 4.00
C ARG A 60 10.72 13.37 4.55
N ALA A 61 10.60 14.58 5.09
CA ALA A 61 11.73 15.28 5.70
C ALA A 61 12.35 14.52 6.88
N ARG A 62 11.51 13.90 7.75
CA ARG A 62 11.98 13.05 8.85
C ARG A 62 12.68 11.79 8.36
N ILE A 63 12.16 11.15 7.31
CA ILE A 63 12.79 9.98 6.68
C ILE A 63 14.18 10.37 6.14
N ILE A 64 14.27 11.43 5.35
CA ILE A 64 15.54 11.90 4.78
C ILE A 64 16.56 12.23 5.87
N ALA A 65 16.14 12.89 6.96
CA ALA A 65 17.01 13.21 8.08
C ALA A 65 17.52 11.96 8.85
N ALA A 66 16.80 10.84 8.78
CA ALA A 66 17.18 9.59 9.43
C ALA A 66 18.02 8.66 8.53
N LEU A 67 18.18 8.98 7.25
CA LEU A 67 19.00 8.18 6.33
C LEU A 67 20.49 8.26 6.69
N PRO A 68 21.25 7.18 6.48
CA PRO A 68 22.70 7.22 6.58
C PRO A 68 23.32 8.26 5.63
N VAL A 69 24.43 8.87 6.05
CA VAL A 69 25.16 9.83 5.21
C VAL A 69 25.57 9.17 3.89
N GLY A 70 25.26 9.82 2.78
CA GLY A 70 25.55 9.32 1.43
C GLY A 70 24.52 8.32 0.88
N SER A 71 23.41 8.08 1.60
CA SER A 71 22.30 7.28 1.08
C SER A 71 21.64 8.00 -0.09
N ASP A 72 21.37 7.26 -1.17
CA ASP A 72 20.61 7.67 -2.34
C ASP A 72 19.19 7.04 -2.39
N PHE A 73 18.72 6.51 -1.26
CA PHE A 73 17.37 6.00 -1.13
C PHE A 73 16.31 7.10 -1.30
N GLU A 74 15.33 6.84 -2.15
CA GLU A 74 14.24 7.76 -2.43
C GLU A 74 12.93 7.28 -1.83
N PRO A 75 12.39 7.94 -0.79
CA PRO A 75 11.05 7.63 -0.28
C PRO A 75 9.98 8.25 -1.18
N LEU A 76 9.13 7.40 -1.73
CA LEU A 76 7.95 7.76 -2.52
C LEU A 76 6.75 7.87 -1.57
N MET A 77 6.30 9.11 -1.32
CA MET A 77 5.29 9.38 -0.30
C MET A 77 3.88 9.13 -0.80
N THR A 78 3.01 8.72 0.13
CA THR A 78 1.58 8.50 -0.12
C THR A 78 0.73 9.27 0.88
N LEU A 79 -0.54 9.54 0.51
CA LEU A 79 -1.56 9.99 1.45
C LEU A 79 -2.41 8.82 1.94
N TYR A 80 -2.94 8.98 3.13
CA TYR A 80 -3.95 8.12 3.72
C TYR A 80 -5.34 8.62 3.32
N LEU A 81 -6.11 7.81 2.58
CA LEU A 81 -7.48 8.15 2.18
C LEU A 81 -8.42 8.08 3.39
N THR A 82 -9.20 9.12 3.59
CA THR A 82 -10.25 9.20 4.60
C THR A 82 -11.58 9.59 3.99
N ASP A 83 -12.66 9.48 4.75
CA ASP A 83 -13.99 9.93 4.33
C ASP A 83 -14.06 11.43 3.98
N VAL A 84 -13.12 12.24 4.49
CA VAL A 84 -13.09 13.69 4.31
C VAL A 84 -11.99 14.17 3.35
N THR A 85 -11.29 13.25 2.68
CA THR A 85 -10.27 13.60 1.68
C THR A 85 -10.93 14.32 0.50
N THR A 86 -10.39 15.48 0.13
CA THR A 86 -10.98 16.34 -0.92
C THR A 86 -10.23 16.24 -2.24
N ALA A 87 -10.90 16.57 -3.36
CA ALA A 87 -10.28 16.68 -4.68
C ALA A 87 -9.19 17.76 -4.73
N GLU A 88 -9.33 18.82 -3.93
CA GLU A 88 -8.32 19.88 -3.81
C GLU A 88 -7.04 19.32 -3.16
N GLU A 89 -7.16 18.53 -2.08
CA GLU A 89 -6.00 17.92 -1.42
C GLU A 89 -5.28 16.95 -2.36
N ILE A 90 -6.01 16.16 -3.15
CA ILE A 90 -5.43 15.30 -4.19
C ILE A 90 -4.65 16.11 -5.23
N SER A 91 -5.18 17.26 -5.65
CA SER A 91 -4.49 18.14 -6.59
C SER A 91 -3.20 18.72 -6.00
N LYS A 92 -3.21 19.14 -4.74
CA LYS A 92 -2.03 19.60 -3.99
C LYS A 92 -0.99 18.48 -3.87
N ALA A 93 -1.43 17.27 -3.52
CA ALA A 93 -0.56 16.11 -3.39
C ALA A 93 0.15 15.78 -4.70
N ALA A 94 -0.57 15.74 -5.81
CA ALA A 94 0.01 15.51 -7.13
C ALA A 94 1.05 16.57 -7.50
N ALA A 95 0.73 17.85 -7.29
CA ALA A 95 1.64 18.97 -7.56
C ALA A 95 2.92 18.93 -6.68
N ALA A 96 2.82 18.34 -5.48
CA ALA A 96 3.94 18.18 -4.55
C ALA A 96 4.75 16.88 -4.78
N GLY A 97 4.41 16.07 -5.78
CA GLY A 97 5.11 14.83 -6.10
C GLY A 97 4.75 13.64 -5.19
N ILE A 98 3.61 13.68 -4.51
CA ILE A 98 3.04 12.51 -3.82
C ILE A 98 2.59 11.52 -4.89
N VAL A 99 3.03 10.26 -4.77
CA VAL A 99 2.91 9.29 -5.89
C VAL A 99 1.61 8.51 -5.91
N ALA A 100 0.94 8.37 -4.77
CA ALA A 100 -0.28 7.56 -4.65
C ALA A 100 -1.09 7.93 -3.41
N VAL A 101 -2.30 7.40 -3.32
CA VAL A 101 -3.15 7.45 -2.12
C VAL A 101 -3.48 6.03 -1.68
N LYS A 102 -3.37 5.75 -0.38
CA LYS A 102 -3.64 4.44 0.20
C LYS A 102 -5.04 4.40 0.84
N LEU A 103 -5.84 3.47 0.40
CA LEU A 103 -7.13 3.09 0.99
C LEU A 103 -6.92 2.00 2.05
N TYR A 104 -7.38 2.26 3.26
CA TYR A 104 -7.65 1.27 4.28
C TYR A 104 -9.15 1.30 4.60
N PRO A 105 -9.87 0.17 4.56
CA PRO A 105 -11.16 0.10 5.24
C PRO A 105 -10.99 0.35 6.74
N ALA A 106 -11.90 1.11 7.34
CA ALA A 106 -11.78 1.49 8.74
C ALA A 106 -11.72 0.26 9.66
N GLY A 107 -10.63 0.11 10.41
CA GLY A 107 -10.41 -1.01 11.33
C GLY A 107 -9.90 -2.31 10.69
N ALA A 108 -9.51 -2.32 9.41
CA ALA A 108 -9.04 -3.52 8.73
C ALA A 108 -7.66 -4.01 9.21
N THR A 109 -6.78 -3.10 9.60
CA THR A 109 -5.39 -3.43 9.96
C THR A 109 -4.83 -2.42 10.96
N THR A 110 -3.56 -2.55 11.29
CA THR A 110 -2.84 -1.66 12.23
C THR A 110 -2.95 -0.20 11.79
N ASN A 111 -3.36 0.68 12.71
CA ASN A 111 -3.53 2.12 12.49
C ASN A 111 -4.49 2.45 11.33
N SER A 112 -5.56 1.69 11.17
CA SER A 112 -6.59 1.91 10.14
C SER A 112 -7.90 2.48 10.68
N ASP A 113 -7.95 2.92 11.94
CA ASP A 113 -9.16 3.46 12.57
C ASP A 113 -9.75 4.68 11.83
N ALA A 114 -8.86 5.51 11.22
CA ALA A 114 -9.25 6.68 10.42
C ALA A 114 -9.56 6.34 8.95
N GLY A 115 -9.61 5.06 8.60
CA GLY A 115 -9.85 4.59 7.24
C GLY A 115 -11.22 4.94 6.71
N VAL A 116 -11.44 4.58 5.44
CA VAL A 116 -12.70 4.84 4.76
C VAL A 116 -13.81 3.96 5.32
N THR A 117 -14.94 4.57 5.66
CA THR A 117 -16.15 3.87 6.11
C THR A 117 -17.15 3.66 4.98
N ASP A 118 -17.16 4.58 4.00
CA ASP A 118 -18.04 4.55 2.83
C ASP A 118 -17.34 5.23 1.65
N LEU A 119 -17.11 4.50 0.56
CA LEU A 119 -16.45 5.00 -0.65
C LEU A 119 -17.22 6.08 -1.40
N SER A 120 -18.50 6.26 -1.11
CA SER A 120 -19.27 7.39 -1.66
C SER A 120 -18.81 8.75 -1.12
N ARG A 121 -18.19 8.77 0.06
CA ARG A 121 -17.71 10.00 0.71
C ARG A 121 -16.50 10.61 -0.01
N PRO A 122 -15.40 9.89 -0.26
CA PRO A 122 -14.26 10.43 -1.00
C PRO A 122 -14.44 10.37 -2.53
N PHE A 123 -15.67 10.25 -3.05
CA PHE A 123 -15.94 10.08 -4.48
C PHE A 123 -15.23 11.14 -5.35
N ALA A 124 -15.33 12.43 -4.96
CA ALA A 124 -14.69 13.52 -5.69
C ALA A 124 -13.14 13.42 -5.67
N ALA A 125 -12.58 12.93 -4.57
CA ALA A 125 -11.14 12.69 -4.48
C ALA A 125 -10.71 11.55 -5.42
N LEU A 126 -11.46 10.44 -5.46
CA LEU A 126 -11.21 9.31 -6.35
C LEU A 126 -11.33 9.71 -7.83
N ALA A 127 -12.36 10.49 -8.19
CA ALA A 127 -12.51 11.04 -9.52
C ALA A 127 -11.30 11.93 -9.90
N ARG A 128 -10.85 12.78 -8.98
CA ARG A 128 -9.68 13.63 -9.21
C ARG A 128 -8.39 12.82 -9.38
N MET A 129 -8.21 11.74 -8.61
CA MET A 129 -7.08 10.82 -8.80
C MET A 129 -7.10 10.20 -10.19
N ALA A 130 -8.26 9.78 -10.69
CA ALA A 130 -8.42 9.23 -12.04
C ALA A 130 -8.00 10.23 -13.11
N GLU A 131 -8.43 11.50 -13.01
CA GLU A 131 -8.05 12.59 -13.91
C GLU A 131 -6.54 12.84 -13.95
N LEU A 132 -5.88 12.77 -12.78
CA LEU A 132 -4.44 13.02 -12.64
C LEU A 132 -3.59 11.79 -12.94
N GLY A 133 -4.21 10.61 -13.12
CA GLY A 133 -3.50 9.35 -13.28
C GLY A 133 -2.78 8.90 -12.00
N MET A 134 -3.17 9.44 -10.83
CA MET A 134 -2.63 9.07 -9.52
C MET A 134 -3.23 7.74 -9.07
N PRO A 135 -2.42 6.70 -8.77
CA PRO A 135 -2.94 5.40 -8.39
C PRO A 135 -3.53 5.39 -6.97
N LEU A 136 -4.57 4.57 -6.81
CA LEU A 136 -5.12 4.16 -5.53
C LEU A 136 -4.52 2.81 -5.13
N LEU A 137 -3.89 2.75 -3.97
CA LEU A 137 -3.36 1.53 -3.38
C LEU A 137 -4.39 1.00 -2.38
N VAL A 138 -4.83 -0.24 -2.52
CA VAL A 138 -6.00 -0.77 -1.78
C VAL A 138 -5.61 -1.91 -0.86
N HIS A 139 -5.92 -1.79 0.43
CA HIS A 139 -5.95 -2.90 1.36
C HIS A 139 -7.31 -3.62 1.21
N GLY A 140 -7.31 -4.82 0.65
CA GLY A 140 -8.49 -5.50 0.13
C GLY A 140 -9.17 -6.44 1.11
N GLU A 141 -9.64 -5.96 2.28
CA GLU A 141 -10.33 -6.79 3.25
C GLU A 141 -11.59 -6.11 3.80
N VAL A 142 -12.67 -6.90 4.01
CA VAL A 142 -13.82 -6.46 4.82
C VAL A 142 -13.48 -6.52 6.31
N THR A 143 -14.15 -5.65 7.10
CA THR A 143 -13.86 -5.48 8.54
C THR A 143 -14.85 -6.17 9.46
N ASN A 144 -15.88 -6.83 8.91
CA ASN A 144 -16.84 -7.59 9.70
C ASN A 144 -16.14 -8.73 10.44
N LYS A 145 -16.28 -8.78 11.76
CA LYS A 145 -15.65 -9.77 12.65
C LYS A 145 -16.25 -11.18 12.51
N ASP A 146 -17.47 -11.28 12.01
CA ASP A 146 -18.15 -12.56 11.81
C ASP A 146 -17.74 -13.26 10.50
N VAL A 147 -16.95 -12.56 9.65
CA VAL A 147 -16.41 -13.13 8.42
C VAL A 147 -15.11 -13.89 8.70
N ASP A 148 -15.03 -15.13 8.23
CA ASP A 148 -13.79 -15.93 8.27
C ASP A 148 -12.65 -15.15 7.61
N ILE A 149 -11.46 -15.16 8.21
CA ILE A 149 -10.31 -14.40 7.76
C ILE A 149 -9.96 -14.69 6.29
N PHE A 150 -10.14 -15.92 5.83
CA PHE A 150 -9.86 -16.35 4.46
C PHE A 150 -10.94 -15.93 3.45
N GLU A 151 -12.10 -15.47 3.92
CA GLU A 151 -13.19 -14.99 3.08
C GLU A 151 -13.24 -13.45 3.00
N LYS A 152 -12.44 -12.75 3.81
CA LYS A 152 -12.46 -11.29 3.87
C LYS A 152 -12.09 -10.63 2.55
N GLU A 153 -11.05 -11.12 1.87
CA GLU A 153 -10.63 -10.59 0.58
C GLU A 153 -11.65 -10.90 -0.53
N PRO A 154 -12.14 -12.14 -0.73
CA PRO A 154 -13.18 -12.45 -1.69
C PRO A 154 -14.46 -11.59 -1.53
N ILE A 155 -14.94 -11.41 -0.30
CA ILE A 155 -16.10 -10.57 -0.02
C ILE A 155 -15.81 -9.10 -0.34
N PHE A 156 -14.63 -8.59 0.00
CA PHE A 156 -14.23 -7.23 -0.36
C PHE A 156 -14.21 -7.02 -1.86
N LEU A 157 -13.69 -7.98 -2.62
CA LEU A 157 -13.68 -7.90 -4.08
C LEU A 157 -15.08 -7.74 -4.65
N GLU A 158 -16.01 -8.55 -4.20
CA GLU A 158 -17.38 -8.55 -4.71
C GLU A 158 -18.15 -7.29 -4.28
N THR A 159 -18.03 -6.91 -2.99
CA THR A 159 -18.89 -5.89 -2.39
C THR A 159 -18.32 -4.47 -2.47
N VAL A 160 -17.00 -4.32 -2.63
CA VAL A 160 -16.31 -3.03 -2.58
C VAL A 160 -15.50 -2.78 -3.85
N PHE A 161 -14.60 -3.71 -4.21
CA PHE A 161 -13.64 -3.48 -5.29
C PHE A 161 -14.28 -3.40 -6.67
N LEU A 162 -15.13 -4.35 -7.03
CA LEU A 162 -15.81 -4.35 -8.34
C LEU A 162 -16.73 -3.13 -8.51
N PRO A 163 -17.55 -2.72 -7.52
CA PRO A 163 -18.27 -1.46 -7.56
C PRO A 163 -17.36 -0.23 -7.71
N LEU A 164 -16.23 -0.18 -7.02
CA LEU A 164 -15.25 0.90 -7.13
C LEU A 164 -14.69 1.02 -8.55
N VAL A 165 -14.26 -0.09 -9.15
CA VAL A 165 -13.77 -0.15 -10.53
C VAL A 165 -14.84 0.32 -11.52
N ALA A 166 -16.09 -0.12 -11.33
CA ALA A 166 -17.22 0.29 -12.18
C ALA A 166 -17.53 1.79 -12.06
N ALA A 167 -17.44 2.36 -10.85
CA ALA A 167 -17.68 3.79 -10.60
C ALA A 167 -16.54 4.69 -11.13
N HIS A 168 -15.31 4.19 -11.20
CA HIS A 168 -14.11 4.94 -11.61
C HIS A 168 -13.28 4.15 -12.66
N PRO A 169 -13.77 3.96 -13.88
CA PRO A 169 -13.17 3.03 -14.87
C PRO A 169 -11.78 3.46 -15.37
N THR A 170 -11.39 4.72 -15.16
CA THR A 170 -10.07 5.25 -15.54
C THR A 170 -9.11 5.38 -14.37
N LEU A 171 -9.56 5.11 -13.15
CA LEU A 171 -8.72 5.13 -11.96
C LEU A 171 -7.73 3.97 -12.01
N LYS A 172 -6.45 4.27 -11.83
CA LYS A 172 -5.44 3.24 -11.64
C LYS A 172 -5.55 2.68 -10.23
N ILE A 173 -5.72 1.38 -10.10
CA ILE A 173 -5.86 0.73 -8.79
C ILE A 173 -4.84 -0.38 -8.66
N VAL A 174 -4.14 -0.41 -7.53
CA VAL A 174 -3.27 -1.51 -7.13
C VAL A 174 -3.90 -2.21 -5.94
N LEU A 175 -4.39 -3.42 -6.15
CA LEU A 175 -4.84 -4.29 -5.08
C LEU A 175 -3.60 -4.89 -4.41
N GLU A 176 -3.30 -4.44 -3.19
CA GLU A 176 -2.02 -4.78 -2.54
C GLU A 176 -2.09 -6.11 -1.79
N HIS A 177 -0.94 -6.80 -1.74
CA HIS A 177 -0.69 -8.04 -0.98
C HIS A 177 -1.84 -9.06 -1.09
N ILE A 178 -2.32 -9.32 -2.32
CA ILE A 178 -3.40 -10.26 -2.58
C ILE A 178 -3.07 -11.67 -2.10
N THR A 179 -4.09 -12.38 -1.62
CA THR A 179 -3.94 -13.70 -0.99
C THR A 179 -4.78 -14.79 -1.65
N THR A 180 -5.75 -14.44 -2.50
CA THR A 180 -6.76 -15.35 -3.01
C THR A 180 -6.73 -15.49 -4.53
N LYS A 181 -7.22 -16.63 -5.02
CA LYS A 181 -7.42 -16.85 -6.47
C LYS A 181 -8.46 -15.91 -7.07
N GLU A 182 -9.41 -15.45 -6.25
CA GLU A 182 -10.43 -14.48 -6.62
C GLU A 182 -9.79 -13.13 -6.94
N ALA A 183 -8.83 -12.70 -6.11
CA ALA A 183 -8.07 -11.47 -6.35
C ALA A 183 -7.22 -11.55 -7.62
N VAL A 184 -6.54 -12.67 -7.86
CA VAL A 184 -5.80 -12.89 -9.12
C VAL A 184 -6.74 -12.73 -10.32
N LYS A 185 -7.90 -13.39 -10.32
CA LYS A 185 -8.88 -13.28 -11.41
C LYS A 185 -9.41 -11.86 -11.58
N ALA A 186 -9.71 -11.16 -10.47
CA ALA A 186 -10.19 -9.78 -10.52
C ALA A 186 -9.17 -8.85 -11.20
N VAL A 187 -7.87 -9.06 -10.94
CA VAL A 187 -6.79 -8.28 -11.56
C VAL A 187 -6.62 -8.65 -13.04
N GLU A 188 -6.61 -9.94 -13.39
CA GLU A 188 -6.49 -10.40 -14.78
C GLU A 188 -7.65 -9.87 -15.66
N MET A 189 -8.86 -9.77 -15.10
CA MET A 189 -10.06 -9.28 -15.79
C MET A 189 -10.21 -7.75 -15.72
N GLY A 190 -9.50 -7.08 -14.82
CA GLY A 190 -9.67 -5.66 -14.51
C GLY A 190 -9.15 -4.68 -15.57
N GLY A 191 -8.46 -5.17 -16.60
CA GLY A 191 -7.92 -4.34 -17.69
C GLY A 191 -6.65 -3.55 -17.28
N PRO A 192 -6.21 -2.61 -18.13
CA PRO A 192 -4.88 -2.00 -18.03
C PRO A 192 -4.70 -1.06 -16.82
N ASN A 193 -5.78 -0.67 -16.15
CA ASN A 193 -5.75 0.23 -15.00
C ASN A 193 -5.69 -0.52 -13.66
N ILE A 194 -5.74 -1.85 -13.68
CA ILE A 194 -5.74 -2.67 -12.46
C ILE A 194 -4.45 -3.47 -12.39
N ALA A 195 -3.81 -3.40 -11.24
CA ALA A 195 -2.61 -4.17 -10.92
C ALA A 195 -2.73 -4.75 -9.50
N ALA A 196 -1.80 -5.62 -9.11
CA ALA A 196 -1.70 -6.13 -7.75
C ALA A 196 -0.25 -6.23 -7.28
N THR A 197 -0.06 -6.37 -5.97
CA THR A 197 1.19 -6.82 -5.36
C THR A 197 0.97 -8.12 -4.61
N ILE A 198 2.00 -8.96 -4.56
CA ILE A 198 2.04 -10.19 -3.77
C ILE A 198 3.29 -10.13 -2.90
N THR A 199 3.13 -10.37 -1.60
CA THR A 199 4.28 -10.41 -0.69
C THR A 199 4.93 -11.79 -0.68
N ALA A 200 6.20 -11.87 -0.29
CA ALA A 200 6.94 -13.12 -0.26
C ALA A 200 6.26 -14.18 0.62
N HIS A 201 5.76 -13.80 1.80
CA HIS A 201 5.08 -14.74 2.70
C HIS A 201 3.75 -15.24 2.15
N HIS A 202 2.99 -14.46 1.38
CA HIS A 202 1.78 -14.93 0.70
C HIS A 202 2.06 -15.94 -0.41
N MET A 203 3.28 -15.96 -0.95
CA MET A 203 3.71 -17.01 -1.89
C MET A 203 4.24 -18.26 -1.19
N MET A 204 4.72 -18.13 0.06
CA MET A 204 5.32 -19.24 0.81
C MET A 204 4.32 -20.02 1.66
N TYR A 205 3.30 -19.36 2.19
CA TYR A 205 2.33 -19.93 3.12
C TYR A 205 0.95 -20.07 2.46
N ASN A 206 0.18 -21.00 2.94
CA ASN A 206 -1.20 -21.23 2.54
C ASN A 206 -2.06 -21.57 3.76
N ARG A 207 -3.38 -21.68 3.57
CA ARG A 207 -4.36 -21.98 4.63
C ARG A 207 -3.99 -23.17 5.53
N ASN A 208 -3.31 -24.19 5.00
CA ASN A 208 -2.89 -25.36 5.79
C ASN A 208 -1.65 -25.05 6.63
N GLY A 209 -0.74 -24.21 6.16
CA GLY A 209 0.46 -23.79 6.90
C GLY A 209 0.14 -22.86 8.06
N GLU A 210 -0.90 -22.04 7.97
CA GLU A 210 -1.29 -21.11 9.05
C GLU A 210 -1.85 -21.82 10.28
N ARG A 211 -2.42 -23.03 10.15
CA ARG A 211 -2.84 -23.83 11.31
C ARG A 211 -1.66 -24.20 12.24
N ASP A 212 -0.44 -24.22 11.73
CA ASP A 212 0.76 -24.47 12.52
C ASP A 212 1.38 -23.18 13.10
N CYS A 213 0.99 -22.01 12.60
CA CYS A 213 1.49 -20.71 13.08
C CYS A 213 0.88 -20.25 14.41
N GLU A 214 -0.26 -20.79 14.84
CA GLU A 214 -0.81 -20.51 16.18
C GLU A 214 0.18 -20.84 17.32
N LYS A 215 1.22 -21.61 17.06
CA LYS A 215 2.29 -21.96 18.01
C LYS A 215 3.41 -20.92 18.13
N TRP A 216 3.42 -19.86 17.28
CA TRP A 216 4.52 -18.90 17.21
C TRP A 216 4.19 -17.49 17.71
N PHE A 217 2.94 -17.24 18.10
CA PHE A 217 2.46 -15.95 18.62
C PHE A 217 1.99 -15.99 20.08
N HIS A 218 2.67 -16.77 20.92
CA HIS A 218 2.54 -16.70 22.38
C HIS A 218 3.82 -16.21 23.03
#